data_6fac6bd0db687b09172c3cc5e567091c
#
_entry.id   6fac6bd0db687b09172c3cc5e567091c
#
_cell.length_a   1.000
_cell.length_b   1.000
_cell.length_c   1.000
_cell.angle_alpha   90.00
_cell.angle_beta   90.00
_cell.angle_gamma   90.00
#
_symmetry.space_group_name_H-M   'P 1'
#
loop_
_entity.id
_entity.type
_entity.pdbx_description
1 polymer ?
#
loop_
_entity_poly.entity_id
_entity_poly.type
_entity_poly.pdbx_seq_one_letter_code
_entity_poly.pdbx_strand_id
1 'polypeptide(L)'
;VVCSPTDTHAQIVQEAAAAGKHIFCEKPIDLSLDKIDKTIDAVEKANVKFMVGFNRRFDPNFLKVQETVSSGKIGKPHVLKITSRDPSPPPEEYIKTSGGIFMDMTIHDFDMARYLMDSEVSEVYARGKVLVDPVFERAGDWDTAVILLTFENGALGVIDNSRQAVYGYDQRVEVFGAEGMVMVDNNTPDTHIYFNRNGAHSALPLNFFMDRY
;
A
#
# COMPACT_ATOMS: atom_id res chain seq x y z
N VAL A 1 6.88 19.54 6.27
CA VAL A 1 6.96 18.09 6.01
C VAL A 1 7.04 17.38 7.36
N VAL A 2 6.18 16.39 7.59
CA VAL A 2 6.10 15.57 8.81
C VAL A 2 6.50 14.14 8.44
N CYS A 3 7.68 13.71 8.91
CA CYS A 3 8.26 12.38 8.71
C CYS A 3 8.85 11.86 10.02
N SER A 4 8.24 12.23 11.14
CA SER A 4 8.58 11.82 12.49
C SER A 4 7.98 10.44 12.81
N PRO A 5 8.13 9.86 13.99
CA PRO A 5 7.39 8.68 14.40
C PRO A 5 5.87 8.87 14.34
N THR A 6 5.14 7.83 13.97
CA THR A 6 3.69 7.86 13.69
C THR A 6 2.86 8.49 14.81
N ASP A 7 3.18 8.22 16.06
CA ASP A 7 2.50 8.73 17.26
C ASP A 7 2.58 10.25 17.45
N THR A 8 3.45 10.91 16.69
CA THR A 8 3.64 12.37 16.73
C THR A 8 2.97 13.09 15.56
N HIS A 9 2.55 12.38 14.51
CA HIS A 9 2.06 12.98 13.26
C HIS A 9 0.85 13.89 13.51
N ALA A 10 -0.21 13.37 14.15
CA ALA A 10 -1.45 14.10 14.36
C ALA A 10 -1.22 15.43 15.10
N GLN A 11 -0.41 15.41 16.16
CA GLN A 11 -0.09 16.62 16.93
C GLN A 11 0.65 17.65 16.07
N ILE A 12 1.71 17.24 15.37
CA ILE A 12 2.54 18.14 14.56
C ILE A 12 1.72 18.74 13.41
N VAL A 13 0.83 17.94 12.79
CA VAL A 13 -0.06 18.42 11.74
C VAL A 13 -1.01 19.48 12.25
N GLN A 14 -1.63 19.27 13.43
CA GLN A 14 -2.55 20.25 14.06
C GLN A 14 -1.82 21.55 14.41
N GLU A 15 -0.62 21.47 14.98
CA GLU A 15 0.22 22.64 15.30
C GLU A 15 0.61 23.42 14.04
N ALA A 16 1.01 22.71 12.97
CA ALA A 16 1.36 23.32 11.70
C ALA A 16 0.15 23.98 11.02
N ALA A 17 -1.02 23.34 11.08
CA ALA A 17 -2.27 23.91 10.57
C ALA A 17 -2.65 25.18 11.32
N ALA A 18 -2.59 25.18 12.65
CA ALA A 18 -2.84 26.36 13.48
C ALA A 18 -1.86 27.52 13.18
N ALA A 19 -0.64 27.19 12.76
CA ALA A 19 0.36 28.17 12.30
C ALA A 19 0.18 28.58 10.82
N GLY A 20 -0.90 28.17 10.15
CA GLY A 20 -1.23 28.52 8.76
C GLY A 20 -0.27 27.92 7.72
N LYS A 21 0.39 26.78 8.00
CA LYS A 21 1.34 26.15 7.10
C LYS A 21 0.66 25.09 6.23
N HIS A 22 1.05 25.01 4.95
CA HIS A 22 0.73 23.86 4.12
C HIS A 22 1.54 22.66 4.58
N ILE A 23 0.96 21.46 4.54
CA ILE A 23 1.50 20.28 5.23
C ILE A 23 1.58 19.10 4.27
N PHE A 24 2.72 18.43 4.26
CA PHE A 24 2.88 17.06 3.82
C PHE A 24 3.15 16.19 5.06
N CYS A 25 2.42 15.09 5.21
CA CYS A 25 2.58 14.16 6.32
C CYS A 25 2.73 12.74 5.80
N GLU A 26 3.71 11.99 6.31
CA GLU A 26 3.81 10.55 6.08
C GLU A 26 2.58 9.80 6.63
N LYS A 27 2.31 8.66 6.03
CA LYS A 27 1.26 7.73 6.48
C LYS A 27 1.73 6.91 7.71
N PRO A 28 0.82 6.44 8.54
CA PRO A 28 -0.54 6.92 8.72
C PRO A 28 -0.54 8.27 9.47
N ILE A 29 -1.64 9.01 9.37
CA ILE A 29 -1.78 10.28 10.13
C ILE A 29 -1.75 10.02 11.63
N ASP A 30 -2.43 8.97 12.10
CA ASP A 30 -2.38 8.42 13.48
C ASP A 30 -2.93 7.00 13.45
N LEU A 31 -2.79 6.24 14.52
CA LEU A 31 -3.39 4.91 14.70
C LEU A 31 -4.82 4.98 15.29
N SER A 32 -5.27 6.16 15.71
CA SER A 32 -6.59 6.43 16.27
C SER A 32 -7.44 7.24 15.29
N LEU A 33 -8.61 6.72 14.91
CA LEU A 33 -9.57 7.43 14.06
C LEU A 33 -9.99 8.76 14.67
N ASP A 34 -10.27 8.82 15.97
CA ASP A 34 -10.65 10.07 16.67
C ASP A 34 -9.57 11.16 16.54
N LYS A 35 -8.29 10.78 16.53
CA LYS A 35 -7.20 11.73 16.33
C LYS A 35 -7.07 12.13 14.86
N ILE A 36 -7.31 11.20 13.94
CA ILE A 36 -7.32 11.48 12.50
C ILE A 36 -8.41 12.49 12.20
N ASP A 37 -9.65 12.28 12.68
CA ASP A 37 -10.78 13.17 12.47
C ASP A 37 -10.49 14.59 13.01
N LYS A 38 -10.00 14.69 14.24
CA LYS A 38 -9.58 15.98 14.82
C LYS A 38 -8.48 16.68 14.02
N THR A 39 -7.60 15.89 13.40
CA THR A 39 -6.51 16.43 12.58
C THR A 39 -7.04 16.96 11.26
N ILE A 40 -7.97 16.24 10.63
CA ILE A 40 -8.66 16.69 9.41
C ILE A 40 -9.45 17.96 9.69
N ASP A 41 -10.25 18.00 10.76
CA ASP A 41 -11.01 19.17 11.19
C ASP A 41 -10.10 20.40 11.40
N ALA A 42 -8.94 20.22 12.02
CA ALA A 42 -7.98 21.30 12.24
C ALA A 42 -7.39 21.85 10.94
N VAL A 43 -7.07 20.97 9.99
CA VAL A 43 -6.57 21.33 8.65
C VAL A 43 -7.64 22.09 7.85
N GLU A 44 -8.86 21.59 7.83
CA GLU A 44 -10.00 22.23 7.14
C GLU A 44 -10.30 23.60 7.73
N LYS A 45 -10.35 23.73 9.05
CA LYS A 45 -10.58 24.97 9.77
C LYS A 45 -9.52 26.03 9.49
N ALA A 46 -8.28 25.60 9.36
CA ALA A 46 -7.14 26.46 9.01
C ALA A 46 -7.10 26.81 7.52
N ASN A 47 -7.89 26.14 6.67
CA ASN A 47 -7.91 26.30 5.22
C ASN A 47 -6.50 26.19 4.60
N VAL A 48 -5.71 25.21 5.04
CA VAL A 48 -4.36 24.94 4.53
C VAL A 48 -4.38 23.70 3.62
N LYS A 49 -3.43 23.62 2.69
CA LYS A 49 -3.25 22.40 1.88
C LYS A 49 -2.64 21.31 2.74
N PHE A 50 -3.21 20.11 2.66
CA PHE A 50 -2.76 18.94 3.36
C PHE A 50 -2.64 17.76 2.39
N MET A 51 -1.52 17.06 2.46
CA MET A 51 -1.26 15.87 1.64
C MET A 51 -0.68 14.78 2.51
N VAL A 52 -1.22 13.56 2.38
CA VAL A 52 -0.68 12.35 3.02
C VAL A 52 0.23 11.60 2.05
N GLY A 53 1.32 11.06 2.53
CA GLY A 53 2.40 10.45 1.77
C GLY A 53 2.07 9.05 1.20
N PHE A 54 0.99 8.90 0.45
CA PHE A 54 0.70 7.69 -0.30
C PHE A 54 1.52 7.66 -1.59
N ASN A 55 2.80 7.31 -1.46
CA ASN A 55 3.81 7.38 -2.52
C ASN A 55 3.48 6.52 -3.75
N ARG A 56 2.77 5.40 -3.59
CA ARG A 56 2.43 4.49 -4.69
C ARG A 56 1.55 5.14 -5.77
N ARG A 57 0.79 6.19 -5.45
CA ARG A 57 0.02 6.98 -6.43
C ARG A 57 0.91 7.71 -7.44
N PHE A 58 2.21 7.87 -7.12
CA PHE A 58 3.21 8.53 -7.97
C PHE A 58 4.12 7.54 -8.70
N ASP A 59 3.97 6.23 -8.48
CA ASP A 59 4.63 5.20 -9.29
C ASP A 59 4.07 5.26 -10.73
N PRO A 60 4.93 5.46 -11.74
CA PRO A 60 4.46 5.63 -13.12
C PRO A 60 3.73 4.41 -13.67
N ASN A 61 4.05 3.21 -13.17
CA ASN A 61 3.37 1.98 -13.58
C ASN A 61 1.96 1.91 -12.97
N PHE A 62 1.80 2.20 -11.68
CA PHE A 62 0.48 2.23 -11.04
C PHE A 62 -0.39 3.36 -11.57
N LEU A 63 0.19 4.53 -11.83
CA LEU A 63 -0.52 5.61 -12.51
C LEU A 63 -1.04 5.15 -13.87
N LYS A 64 -0.24 4.38 -14.63
CA LYS A 64 -0.67 3.86 -15.94
C LYS A 64 -1.80 2.85 -15.85
N VAL A 65 -1.85 2.03 -14.80
CA VAL A 65 -3.00 1.17 -14.51
C VAL A 65 -4.25 2.02 -14.28
N GLN A 66 -4.15 3.01 -13.40
CA GLN A 66 -5.26 3.91 -13.07
C GLN A 66 -5.80 4.63 -14.32
N GLU A 67 -4.93 5.22 -15.15
CA GLU A 67 -5.32 5.84 -16.41
C GLU A 67 -6.02 4.87 -17.37
N THR A 68 -5.57 3.62 -17.41
CA THR A 68 -6.13 2.58 -18.29
C THR A 68 -7.53 2.18 -17.83
N VAL A 69 -7.73 2.03 -16.51
CA VAL A 69 -9.03 1.73 -15.91
C VAL A 69 -9.99 2.91 -16.10
N SER A 70 -9.57 4.12 -15.68
CA SER A 70 -10.43 5.32 -15.73
C SER A 70 -10.82 5.75 -17.15
N SER A 71 -9.98 5.45 -18.15
CA SER A 71 -10.31 5.70 -19.57
C SER A 71 -11.27 4.67 -20.18
N GLY A 72 -11.68 3.64 -19.42
CA GLY A 72 -12.63 2.61 -19.87
C GLY A 72 -12.03 1.57 -20.85
N LYS A 73 -10.71 1.53 -21.04
CA LYS A 73 -10.06 0.64 -22.02
C LYS A 73 -10.22 -0.85 -21.73
N ILE A 74 -10.48 -1.21 -20.47
CA ILE A 74 -10.73 -2.59 -20.05
C ILE A 74 -12.23 -2.89 -19.87
N GLY A 75 -13.11 -1.95 -20.24
CA GLY A 75 -14.54 -2.01 -19.94
C GLY A 75 -14.81 -1.86 -18.43
N LYS A 76 -15.97 -2.35 -17.97
CA LYS A 76 -16.32 -2.34 -16.55
C LYS A 76 -15.35 -3.22 -15.77
N PRO A 77 -14.68 -2.71 -14.70
CA PRO A 77 -13.81 -3.52 -13.86
C PRO A 77 -14.61 -4.62 -13.12
N HIS A 78 -14.04 -5.83 -13.06
CA HIS A 78 -14.63 -6.98 -12.39
C HIS A 78 -13.82 -7.41 -11.17
N VAL A 79 -12.49 -7.55 -11.33
CA VAL A 79 -11.61 -8.07 -10.27
C VAL A 79 -10.33 -7.27 -10.21
N LEU A 80 -9.98 -6.82 -9.00
CA LEU A 80 -8.67 -6.27 -8.63
C LEU A 80 -7.87 -7.35 -7.90
N LYS A 81 -6.59 -7.50 -8.24
CA LYS A 81 -5.62 -8.25 -7.44
C LYS A 81 -4.44 -7.38 -7.10
N ILE A 82 -4.05 -7.36 -5.83
CA ILE A 82 -2.84 -6.71 -5.33
C ILE A 82 -2.00 -7.76 -4.59
N THR A 83 -0.75 -7.90 -4.98
CA THR A 83 0.27 -8.61 -4.22
C THR A 83 1.26 -7.59 -3.70
N SER A 84 1.48 -7.58 -2.39
CA SER A 84 2.40 -6.67 -1.74
C SER A 84 3.16 -7.43 -0.67
N ARG A 85 4.47 -7.65 -0.88
CA ARG A 85 5.30 -8.43 0.01
C ARG A 85 6.66 -7.77 0.19
N ASP A 86 7.07 -7.63 1.44
CA ASP A 86 8.38 -7.09 1.80
C ASP A 86 9.48 -8.14 1.60
N PRO A 87 10.73 -7.76 1.30
CA PRO A 87 11.81 -8.73 1.13
C PRO A 87 12.21 -9.42 2.44
N SER A 88 12.03 -8.75 3.58
CA SER A 88 12.33 -9.25 4.91
C SER A 88 11.50 -8.54 5.98
N PRO A 89 11.27 -9.20 7.14
CA PRO A 89 10.61 -8.58 8.29
C PRO A 89 11.33 -7.31 8.76
N PRO A 90 10.59 -6.30 9.22
CA PRO A 90 11.16 -5.14 9.89
C PRO A 90 11.70 -5.53 11.28
N PRO A 91 12.55 -4.67 11.90
CA PRO A 91 13.04 -4.88 13.25
C PRO A 91 11.90 -4.99 14.28
N GLU A 92 12.09 -5.81 15.34
CA GLU A 92 11.07 -6.06 16.39
C GLU A 92 10.53 -4.77 17.01
N GLU A 93 11.39 -3.79 17.29
CA GLU A 93 10.98 -2.50 17.88
C GLU A 93 10.03 -1.71 16.96
N TYR A 94 10.20 -1.84 15.64
CA TYR A 94 9.30 -1.23 14.68
C TYR A 94 7.95 -1.95 14.63
N ILE A 95 7.93 -3.29 14.69
CA ILE A 95 6.68 -4.07 14.73
C ILE A 95 5.77 -3.61 15.86
N LYS A 96 6.35 -3.37 17.05
CA LYS A 96 5.60 -2.95 18.25
C LYS A 96 4.93 -1.58 18.14
N THR A 97 5.42 -0.71 17.26
CA THR A 97 4.99 0.70 17.17
C THR A 97 4.34 1.09 15.86
N SER A 98 4.46 0.25 14.83
CA SER A 98 3.99 0.54 13.47
C SER A 98 2.47 0.53 13.29
N GLY A 99 1.72 -0.06 14.23
CA GLY A 99 0.28 -0.29 14.09
C GLY A 99 -0.09 -1.61 13.40
N GLY A 100 0.91 -2.50 13.20
CA GLY A 100 0.75 -3.82 12.63
C GLY A 100 0.62 -3.83 11.11
N ILE A 101 0.46 -5.05 10.56
CA ILE A 101 0.47 -5.26 9.11
C ILE A 101 -0.53 -4.38 8.36
N PHE A 102 -1.72 -4.14 8.95
CA PHE A 102 -2.77 -3.37 8.28
C PHE A 102 -2.49 -1.87 8.24
N MET A 103 -2.03 -1.28 9.34
CA MET A 103 -1.81 0.18 9.42
C MET A 103 -0.46 0.61 8.89
N ASP A 104 0.48 -0.31 8.78
CA ASP A 104 1.82 -0.02 8.26
C ASP A 104 1.96 -0.40 6.78
N MET A 105 1.58 -1.63 6.42
CA MET A 105 1.79 -2.20 5.08
C MET A 105 0.53 -2.14 4.22
N THR A 106 -0.55 -2.80 4.66
CA THR A 106 -1.79 -2.92 3.86
C THR A 106 -2.47 -1.57 3.62
N ILE A 107 -2.22 -0.57 4.45
CA ILE A 107 -2.76 0.79 4.25
C ILE A 107 -2.44 1.34 2.84
N HIS A 108 -1.27 1.01 2.29
CA HIS A 108 -0.92 1.36 0.92
C HIS A 108 -1.78 0.62 -0.11
N ASP A 109 -2.11 -0.64 0.18
CA ASP A 109 -2.91 -1.47 -0.71
C ASP A 109 -4.39 -1.07 -0.65
N PHE A 110 -4.89 -0.66 0.52
CA PHE A 110 -6.23 -0.09 0.66
C PHE A 110 -6.37 1.22 -0.11
N ASP A 111 -5.37 2.09 -0.05
CA ASP A 111 -5.32 3.31 -0.84
C ASP A 111 -5.30 3.00 -2.34
N MET A 112 -4.43 2.07 -2.77
CA MET A 112 -4.35 1.64 -4.16
C MET A 112 -5.65 1.00 -4.66
N ALA A 113 -6.30 0.18 -3.84
CA ALA A 113 -7.56 -0.46 -4.21
C ALA A 113 -8.63 0.59 -4.58
N ARG A 114 -8.82 1.60 -3.74
CA ARG A 114 -9.76 2.71 -4.01
C ARG A 114 -9.33 3.54 -5.22
N TYR A 115 -8.04 3.86 -5.31
CA TYR A 115 -7.47 4.67 -6.39
C TYR A 115 -7.58 4.01 -7.77
N LEU A 116 -7.27 2.72 -7.86
CA LEU A 116 -7.28 1.99 -9.13
C LEU A 116 -8.70 1.63 -9.61
N MET A 117 -9.61 1.35 -8.68
CA MET A 117 -10.98 0.95 -8.99
C MET A 117 -11.94 2.13 -9.14
N ASP A 118 -11.49 3.34 -8.78
CA ASP A 118 -12.32 4.56 -8.72
C ASP A 118 -13.68 4.31 -8.03
N SER A 119 -13.63 3.58 -6.91
CA SER A 119 -14.81 3.14 -6.16
C SER A 119 -14.47 2.92 -4.69
N GLU A 120 -15.42 3.24 -3.82
CA GLU A 120 -15.31 2.94 -2.40
C GLU A 120 -15.55 1.44 -2.13
N VAL A 121 -15.00 0.98 -1.00
CA VAL A 121 -15.15 -0.40 -0.52
C VAL A 121 -16.37 -0.48 0.38
N SER A 122 -17.31 -1.37 0.06
CA SER A 122 -18.53 -1.62 0.85
C SER A 122 -18.39 -2.75 1.86
N GLU A 123 -17.53 -3.75 1.58
CA GLU A 123 -17.31 -4.89 2.48
C GLU A 123 -15.85 -5.32 2.48
N VAL A 124 -15.36 -5.72 3.66
CA VAL A 124 -14.00 -6.25 3.86
C VAL A 124 -14.07 -7.56 4.64
N TYR A 125 -13.39 -8.59 4.12
CA TYR A 125 -13.11 -9.80 4.87
C TYR A 125 -11.62 -10.06 4.89
N ALA A 126 -11.02 -10.15 6.08
CA ALA A 126 -9.58 -10.31 6.23
C ALA A 126 -9.23 -11.53 7.10
N ARG A 127 -8.17 -12.23 6.72
CA ARG A 127 -7.54 -13.28 7.52
C ARG A 127 -6.04 -13.04 7.56
N GLY A 128 -5.50 -13.02 8.77
CA GLY A 128 -4.07 -12.95 9.02
C GLY A 128 -3.57 -14.15 9.79
N LYS A 129 -2.28 -14.41 9.70
CA LYS A 129 -1.59 -15.43 10.48
C LYS A 129 -0.11 -15.08 10.60
N VAL A 130 0.54 -15.64 11.61
CA VAL A 130 2.01 -15.65 11.73
C VAL A 130 2.52 -16.91 11.03
N LEU A 131 3.24 -16.72 9.92
CA LEU A 131 3.79 -17.78 9.07
C LEU A 131 5.29 -17.59 8.79
N VAL A 132 5.83 -16.39 9.05
CA VAL A 132 7.21 -16.02 8.76
C VAL A 132 8.08 -16.09 10.01
N ASP A 133 7.73 -15.32 11.05
CA ASP A 133 8.54 -15.23 12.28
C ASP A 133 7.66 -15.12 13.54
N PRO A 134 7.89 -15.97 14.57
CA PRO A 134 7.18 -15.87 15.85
C PRO A 134 7.30 -14.53 16.57
N VAL A 135 8.18 -13.63 16.16
CA VAL A 135 8.28 -12.27 16.72
C VAL A 135 6.97 -11.50 16.55
N PHE A 136 6.25 -11.71 15.45
CA PHE A 136 4.96 -11.06 15.20
C PHE A 136 3.89 -11.52 16.18
N GLU A 137 3.85 -12.82 16.52
CA GLU A 137 2.93 -13.34 17.53
C GLU A 137 3.20 -12.71 18.91
N ARG A 138 4.49 -12.57 19.30
CA ARG A 138 4.86 -11.91 20.56
C ARG A 138 4.49 -10.43 20.59
N ALA A 139 4.48 -9.78 19.44
CA ALA A 139 4.07 -8.39 19.28
C ALA A 139 2.55 -8.20 19.15
N GLY A 140 1.78 -9.28 19.08
CA GLY A 140 0.33 -9.23 18.86
C GLY A 140 -0.08 -8.83 17.43
N ASP A 141 0.78 -9.07 16.47
CA ASP A 141 0.60 -8.73 15.04
C ASP A 141 0.65 -9.99 14.16
N TRP A 142 0.37 -9.82 12.89
CA TRP A 142 0.51 -10.83 11.84
C TRP A 142 1.62 -10.44 10.86
N ASP A 143 2.21 -11.45 10.21
CA ASP A 143 3.19 -11.25 9.13
C ASP A 143 2.63 -11.58 7.75
N THR A 144 1.50 -12.25 7.69
CA THR A 144 0.85 -12.66 6.45
C THR A 144 -0.65 -12.40 6.55
N ALA A 145 -1.23 -11.78 5.51
CA ALA A 145 -2.66 -11.51 5.45
C ALA A 145 -3.21 -11.67 4.04
N VAL A 146 -4.46 -12.17 3.96
CA VAL A 146 -5.26 -12.17 2.73
C VAL A 146 -6.55 -11.42 3.01
N ILE A 147 -6.87 -10.47 2.14
CA ILE A 147 -8.02 -9.59 2.29
C ILE A 147 -8.89 -9.69 1.02
N LEU A 148 -10.20 -9.87 1.22
CA LEU A 148 -11.21 -9.78 0.17
C LEU A 148 -11.97 -8.47 0.34
N LEU A 149 -12.22 -7.80 -0.78
CA LEU A 149 -12.94 -6.54 -0.86
C LEU A 149 -14.15 -6.68 -1.78
N THR A 150 -15.27 -6.07 -1.40
CA THR A 150 -16.39 -5.79 -2.29
C THR A 150 -16.47 -4.29 -2.49
N PHE A 151 -16.50 -3.83 -3.74
CA PHE A 151 -16.61 -2.42 -4.06
C PHE A 151 -18.06 -2.00 -4.32
N GLU A 152 -18.38 -0.73 -4.09
CA GLU A 152 -19.73 -0.19 -4.35
C GLU A 152 -20.16 -0.31 -5.82
N ASN A 153 -19.21 -0.29 -6.77
CA ASN A 153 -19.48 -0.52 -8.19
C ASN A 153 -19.76 -1.99 -8.54
N GLY A 154 -19.72 -2.88 -7.53
CA GLY A 154 -19.98 -4.32 -7.64
C GLY A 154 -18.76 -5.17 -8.03
N ALA A 155 -17.58 -4.59 -8.19
CA ALA A 155 -16.35 -5.32 -8.42
C ALA A 155 -15.85 -6.00 -7.14
N LEU A 156 -14.97 -6.99 -7.30
CA LEU A 156 -14.30 -7.70 -6.21
C LEU A 156 -12.81 -7.36 -6.17
N GLY A 157 -12.21 -7.43 -5.00
CA GLY A 157 -10.78 -7.26 -4.81
C GLY A 157 -10.17 -8.33 -3.93
N VAL A 158 -8.90 -8.65 -4.19
CA VAL A 158 -8.09 -9.47 -3.30
C VAL A 158 -6.73 -8.82 -3.11
N ILE A 159 -6.30 -8.75 -1.84
CA ILE A 159 -4.97 -8.29 -1.44
C ILE A 159 -4.29 -9.45 -0.73
N ASP A 160 -3.03 -9.69 -1.08
CA ASP A 160 -2.14 -10.71 -0.53
C ASP A 160 -0.89 -10.01 -0.01
N ASN A 161 -0.73 -10.00 1.31
CA ASN A 161 0.39 -9.37 2.00
C ASN A 161 1.28 -10.39 2.72
N SER A 162 2.57 -10.17 2.69
CA SER A 162 3.53 -10.88 3.53
C SER A 162 4.71 -10.00 3.91
N ARG A 163 5.21 -10.15 5.15
CA ARG A 163 6.44 -9.49 5.62
C ARG A 163 7.72 -10.17 5.12
N GLN A 164 7.59 -11.19 4.24
CA GLN A 164 8.76 -11.81 3.63
C GLN A 164 8.47 -12.37 2.25
N ALA A 165 9.25 -11.90 1.26
CA ALA A 165 9.42 -12.47 -0.06
C ALA A 165 10.93 -12.58 -0.33
N VAL A 166 11.48 -13.76 -0.14
CA VAL A 166 12.94 -14.01 -0.22
C VAL A 166 13.58 -13.67 -1.57
N TYR A 167 12.76 -13.40 -2.58
CA TYR A 167 13.18 -13.04 -3.93
C TYR A 167 13.18 -11.52 -4.20
N GLY A 168 12.80 -10.68 -3.23
CA GLY A 168 12.82 -9.22 -3.37
C GLY A 168 11.51 -8.54 -3.01
N TYR A 169 11.43 -7.22 -3.25
CA TYR A 169 10.24 -6.40 -2.98
C TYR A 169 9.16 -6.68 -4.04
N ASP A 170 8.14 -7.45 -3.67
CA ASP A 170 7.10 -7.93 -4.58
C ASP A 170 5.85 -7.04 -4.52
N GLN A 171 5.66 -6.24 -5.58
CA GLN A 171 4.57 -5.25 -5.67
C GLN A 171 3.90 -5.37 -7.04
N ARG A 172 2.84 -6.15 -7.12
CA ARG A 172 2.11 -6.43 -8.36
C ARG A 172 0.64 -6.04 -8.26
N VAL A 173 0.09 -5.59 -9.38
CA VAL A 173 -1.32 -5.23 -9.51
C VAL A 173 -1.87 -5.79 -10.81
N GLU A 174 -3.10 -6.31 -10.77
CA GLU A 174 -3.88 -6.69 -11.93
C GLU A 174 -5.31 -6.15 -11.77
N VAL A 175 -5.85 -5.50 -12.80
CA VAL A 175 -7.28 -5.18 -12.90
C VAL A 175 -7.84 -5.87 -14.13
N PHE A 176 -8.78 -6.79 -13.92
CA PHE A 176 -9.51 -7.51 -14.96
C PHE A 176 -10.89 -6.87 -15.14
N GLY A 177 -11.27 -6.61 -16.38
CA GLY A 177 -12.56 -6.02 -16.75
C GLY A 177 -13.23 -6.74 -17.91
N ALA A 178 -14.40 -6.23 -18.32
CA ALA A 178 -15.27 -6.84 -19.32
C ALA A 178 -14.65 -6.91 -20.73
N GLU A 179 -13.72 -6.01 -21.06
CA GLU A 179 -13.13 -5.88 -22.41
C GLU A 179 -11.61 -6.11 -22.40
N GLY A 180 -11.01 -6.40 -21.25
CA GLY A 180 -9.59 -6.66 -21.15
C GLY A 180 -9.07 -6.62 -19.72
N MET A 181 -7.76 -6.67 -19.61
CA MET A 181 -7.08 -6.48 -18.33
C MET A 181 -5.85 -5.60 -18.47
N VAL A 182 -5.44 -5.02 -17.35
CA VAL A 182 -4.17 -4.31 -17.22
C VAL A 182 -3.44 -4.83 -15.99
N MET A 183 -2.12 -5.00 -16.11
CA MET A 183 -1.30 -5.50 -14.99
C MET A 183 0.05 -4.79 -14.93
N VAL A 184 0.63 -4.79 -13.75
CA VAL A 184 2.01 -4.38 -13.48
C VAL A 184 2.70 -5.48 -12.70
N ASP A 185 3.85 -5.90 -13.23
CA ASP A 185 4.79 -6.79 -12.56
C ASP A 185 5.87 -6.03 -11.80
N ASN A 186 6.76 -6.78 -11.15
CA ASN A 186 7.87 -6.21 -10.42
C ASN A 186 8.91 -5.55 -11.33
N ASN A 187 9.47 -4.45 -10.87
CA ASN A 187 10.64 -3.87 -11.49
C ASN A 187 11.88 -4.73 -11.19
N THR A 188 12.68 -5.00 -12.21
CA THR A 188 13.98 -5.67 -12.11
C THR A 188 15.10 -4.71 -12.53
N PRO A 189 16.33 -4.88 -12.06
CA PRO A 189 17.46 -4.04 -12.45
C PRO A 189 17.74 -4.05 -13.96
N ASP A 190 17.44 -5.19 -14.60
CA ASP A 190 17.58 -5.41 -16.03
C ASP A 190 16.61 -6.51 -16.51
N THR A 191 16.56 -6.75 -17.82
CA THR A 191 15.66 -7.71 -18.46
C THR A 191 16.37 -8.91 -19.09
N HIS A 192 17.70 -9.10 -18.86
CA HIS A 192 18.43 -10.21 -19.46
C HIS A 192 18.03 -11.55 -18.83
N ILE A 193 18.11 -12.62 -19.64
CA ILE A 193 17.93 -13.99 -19.19
C ILE A 193 19.18 -14.76 -19.62
N TYR A 194 19.85 -15.40 -18.66
CA TYR A 194 20.99 -16.26 -18.88
C TYR A 194 20.57 -17.72 -18.85
N PHE A 195 20.94 -18.47 -19.86
CA PHE A 195 20.65 -19.92 -19.98
C PHE A 195 21.90 -20.73 -19.81
N ASN A 196 21.81 -21.79 -19.02
CA ASN A 196 22.84 -22.83 -18.91
C ASN A 196 22.20 -24.21 -18.71
N ARG A 197 23.01 -25.27 -18.49
CA ARG A 197 22.50 -26.65 -18.30
C ARG A 197 21.58 -26.81 -17.08
N ASN A 198 21.61 -25.86 -16.13
CA ASN A 198 20.81 -25.90 -14.90
C ASN A 198 19.47 -25.15 -15.04
N GLY A 199 19.27 -24.43 -16.14
CA GLY A 199 18.03 -23.70 -16.42
C GLY A 199 18.21 -22.27 -16.91
N ALA A 200 17.13 -21.49 -16.81
CA ALA A 200 17.09 -20.07 -17.11
C ALA A 200 17.24 -19.27 -15.81
N HIS A 201 18.00 -18.20 -15.85
CA HIS A 201 18.27 -17.30 -14.72
C HIS A 201 18.02 -15.87 -15.17
N SER A 202 17.25 -15.12 -14.39
CA SER A 202 16.95 -13.70 -14.62
C SER A 202 17.24 -12.89 -13.36
N ALA A 203 17.26 -11.57 -13.49
CA ALA A 203 17.32 -10.68 -12.34
C ALA A 203 16.10 -10.86 -11.43
N LEU A 204 16.32 -10.79 -10.13
CA LEU A 204 15.25 -10.74 -9.13
C LEU A 204 14.66 -9.33 -9.06
N PRO A 205 13.45 -9.16 -8.50
CA PRO A 205 12.90 -7.85 -8.20
C PRO A 205 13.84 -6.99 -7.36
N LEU A 206 13.70 -5.67 -7.47
CA LEU A 206 14.43 -4.73 -6.61
C LEU A 206 14.19 -5.07 -5.14
N ASN A 207 15.20 -4.89 -4.30
CA ASN A 207 15.12 -5.30 -2.90
C ASN A 207 14.65 -4.18 -1.96
N PHE A 208 14.83 -2.92 -2.36
CA PHE A 208 14.53 -1.78 -1.51
C PHE A 208 13.40 -0.93 -2.11
N PHE A 209 12.41 -0.58 -1.31
CA PHE A 209 11.22 0.13 -1.79
C PHE A 209 11.56 1.50 -2.42
N MET A 210 12.59 2.21 -1.94
CA MET A 210 13.00 3.50 -2.52
C MET A 210 13.68 3.37 -3.90
N ASP A 211 14.10 2.16 -4.28
CA ASP A 211 14.60 1.93 -5.63
C ASP A 211 13.44 1.85 -6.65
N ARG A 212 12.23 1.65 -6.15
CA ARG A 212 11.02 1.55 -6.97
C ARG A 212 10.27 2.88 -7.12
N TYR A 213 10.18 3.69 -6.02
CA TYR A 213 9.31 4.88 -5.98
C TYR A 213 10.07 6.19 -6.13
#